data_bf0b931a5734c2044d2db24c0606f014
#
_entry.id   bf0b931a5734c2044d2db24c0606f014
#
_cell.length_a   1.000
_cell.length_b   1.000
_cell.length_c   1.000
_cell.angle_alpha   90.00
_cell.angle_beta   90.00
_cell.angle_gamma   90.00
#
_symmetry.space_group_name_H-M   'P 1'
#
loop_
_entity.id
_entity.type
_entity.pdbx_description
1 polymer ?
#
loop_
_entity_poly.entity_id
_entity_poly.type
_entity_poly.pdbx_seq_one_letter_code
_entity_poly.pdbx_strand_id
1 'polypeptide(L)'
;MKTIKAIAAIAIVLPTLAFAQANTPGIDQRQANQERRIDQGVASGSLTQREANRLERGQQRVDNMENRAKADGVVTRQERARIHQAQDVQSDRIYRQKHDRQHDFNHDGRVDRPARRR
;
A
#
# COMPACT_ATOMS: atom_id res chain seq x y z
N MET A 1 -18.89 -49.90 -47.78
CA MET A 1 -18.62 -48.44 -47.63
C MET A 1 -18.45 -48.13 -46.15
N LYS A 2 -17.26 -47.80 -45.75
CA LYS A 2 -16.96 -47.42 -44.36
C LYS A 2 -16.87 -45.91 -44.31
N THR A 3 -17.85 -45.28 -43.66
CA THR A 3 -17.85 -43.84 -43.43
C THR A 3 -16.97 -43.51 -42.24
N ILE A 4 -15.86 -42.81 -42.48
CA ILE A 4 -14.99 -42.29 -41.46
C ILE A 4 -15.62 -40.99 -40.92
N LYS A 5 -16.13 -41.03 -39.69
CA LYS A 5 -16.57 -39.84 -38.99
C LYS A 5 -15.33 -39.15 -38.41
N ALA A 6 -14.94 -38.02 -38.99
CA ALA A 6 -13.93 -37.13 -38.42
C ALA A 6 -14.51 -36.42 -37.21
N ILE A 7 -13.99 -36.75 -36.04
CA ILE A 7 -14.26 -35.99 -34.80
C ILE A 7 -13.33 -34.81 -34.80
N ALA A 8 -13.86 -33.61 -35.05
CA ALA A 8 -13.12 -32.34 -34.85
C ALA A 8 -13.00 -32.09 -33.36
N ALA A 9 -11.83 -32.28 -32.81
CA ALA A 9 -11.51 -31.85 -31.45
C ALA A 9 -11.36 -30.32 -31.43
N ILE A 10 -12.36 -29.63 -30.91
CA ILE A 10 -12.27 -28.19 -30.64
C ILE A 10 -11.43 -28.05 -29.38
N ALA A 11 -10.19 -27.65 -29.54
CA ALA A 11 -9.32 -27.24 -28.42
C ALA A 11 -9.83 -25.88 -27.92
N ILE A 12 -10.54 -25.89 -26.79
CA ILE A 12 -10.87 -24.66 -26.04
C ILE A 12 -9.59 -24.20 -25.34
N VAL A 13 -8.89 -23.26 -25.94
CA VAL A 13 -7.80 -22.54 -25.27
C VAL A 13 -8.45 -21.55 -24.33
N LEU A 14 -8.51 -21.90 -23.05
CA LEU A 14 -8.93 -20.97 -22.00
C LEU A 14 -7.82 -19.94 -21.79
N PRO A 15 -8.10 -18.65 -21.84
CA PRO A 15 -7.12 -17.63 -21.53
C PRO A 15 -6.90 -17.57 -19.99
N THR A 16 -5.90 -18.29 -19.50
CA THR A 16 -5.50 -18.29 -18.09
C THR A 16 -4.63 -17.10 -17.69
N LEU A 17 -4.53 -16.07 -18.54
CA LEU A 17 -3.60 -14.94 -18.35
C LEU A 17 -4.19 -13.74 -17.57
N ALA A 18 -5.50 -13.73 -17.27
CA ALA A 18 -6.14 -12.55 -16.69
C ALA A 18 -5.81 -12.34 -15.19
N PHE A 19 -5.53 -13.39 -14.43
CA PHE A 19 -5.30 -13.29 -12.98
C PHE A 19 -3.90 -12.80 -12.60
N ALA A 20 -2.89 -13.01 -13.44
CA ALA A 20 -1.53 -12.57 -13.17
C ALA A 20 -1.32 -11.05 -13.29
N GLN A 21 -2.19 -10.34 -14.01
CA GLN A 21 -2.06 -8.91 -14.30
C GLN A 21 -2.66 -8.01 -13.20
N ALA A 22 -3.57 -8.54 -12.38
CA ALA A 22 -4.12 -7.83 -11.22
C ALA A 22 -3.25 -7.92 -9.96
N ASN A 23 -2.21 -8.77 -9.97
CA ASN A 23 -1.35 -8.98 -8.83
C ASN A 23 -0.31 -7.86 -8.70
N THR A 24 -0.18 -7.29 -7.51
CA THR A 24 0.69 -6.15 -7.21
C THR A 24 1.60 -6.41 -6.00
N PRO A 25 2.39 -7.51 -5.97
CA PRO A 25 3.14 -7.91 -4.78
C PRO A 25 4.16 -6.87 -4.32
N GLY A 26 4.73 -6.09 -5.24
CA GLY A 26 5.65 -5.01 -4.88
C GLY A 26 4.96 -3.83 -4.20
N ILE A 27 3.72 -3.53 -4.60
CA ILE A 27 2.89 -2.51 -3.97
C ILE A 27 2.48 -2.96 -2.58
N ASP A 28 1.97 -4.19 -2.43
CA ASP A 28 1.57 -4.80 -1.16
C ASP A 28 2.74 -4.82 -0.16
N GLN A 29 3.93 -5.25 -0.61
CA GLN A 29 5.13 -5.29 0.23
C GLN A 29 5.54 -3.89 0.72
N ARG A 30 5.42 -2.89 -0.14
CA ARG A 30 5.75 -1.51 0.22
C ARG A 30 4.76 -0.94 1.23
N GLN A 31 3.46 -1.20 1.07
CA GLN A 31 2.43 -0.82 2.02
C GLN A 31 2.68 -1.45 3.39
N ALA A 32 2.96 -2.75 3.46
CA ALA A 32 3.29 -3.44 4.69
C ALA A 32 4.55 -2.85 5.38
N ASN A 33 5.56 -2.45 4.61
CA ASN A 33 6.73 -1.77 5.13
C ASN A 33 6.40 -0.38 5.71
N GLN A 34 5.52 0.35 5.05
CA GLN A 34 5.07 1.67 5.51
C GLN A 34 4.25 1.57 6.79
N GLU A 35 3.34 0.60 6.90
CA GLU A 35 2.60 0.31 8.13
C GLU A 35 3.54 0.02 9.29
N ARG A 36 4.49 -0.91 9.13
CA ARG A 36 5.48 -1.20 10.19
C ARG A 36 6.25 0.03 10.63
N ARG A 37 6.57 0.96 9.73
CA ARG A 37 7.25 2.22 10.08
C ARG A 37 6.37 3.15 10.89
N ILE A 38 5.07 3.16 10.64
CA ILE A 38 4.10 3.94 11.44
C ILE A 38 3.98 3.31 12.82
N ASP A 39 3.79 2.00 12.91
CA ASP A 39 3.70 1.28 14.19
C ASP A 39 4.94 1.47 15.05
N GLN A 40 6.13 1.36 14.46
CA GLN A 40 7.39 1.64 15.14
C GLN A 40 7.49 3.09 15.60
N GLY A 41 6.97 4.03 14.83
CA GLY A 41 6.91 5.43 15.18
C GLY A 41 6.03 5.69 16.40
N VAL A 42 4.88 5.03 16.49
CA VAL A 42 4.00 5.08 17.66
C VAL A 42 4.67 4.43 18.86
N ALA A 43 5.20 3.21 18.70
CA ALA A 43 5.85 2.46 19.78
C ALA A 43 7.05 3.18 20.37
N SER A 44 7.83 3.89 19.56
CA SER A 44 9.00 4.67 20.00
C SER A 44 8.66 6.06 20.54
N GLY A 45 7.40 6.53 20.39
CA GLY A 45 7.00 7.90 20.70
C GLY A 45 7.47 8.96 19.70
N SER A 46 8.10 8.56 18.58
CA SER A 46 8.48 9.48 17.50
C SER A 46 7.29 9.96 16.66
N LEU A 47 6.16 9.28 16.76
CA LEU A 47 4.88 9.72 16.22
C LEU A 47 3.88 9.92 17.35
N THR A 48 3.23 11.07 17.36
CA THR A 48 2.04 11.28 18.18
C THR A 48 0.86 10.51 17.61
N GLN A 49 -0.14 10.20 18.44
CA GLN A 49 -1.35 9.50 17.97
C GLN A 49 -2.07 10.26 16.85
N ARG A 50 -2.04 11.59 16.89
CA ARG A 50 -2.64 12.43 15.84
C ARG A 50 -1.92 12.29 14.50
N GLU A 51 -0.60 12.20 14.52
CA GLU A 51 0.22 12.00 13.33
C GLU A 51 0.03 10.59 12.77
N ALA A 52 0.06 9.57 13.62
CA ALA A 52 -0.23 8.21 13.24
C ALA A 52 -1.58 8.09 12.53
N ASN A 53 -2.64 8.65 13.10
CA ASN A 53 -3.99 8.64 12.49
C ASN A 53 -4.02 9.35 11.12
N ARG A 54 -3.21 10.39 10.91
CA ARG A 54 -3.10 11.04 9.58
C ARG A 54 -2.37 10.17 8.58
N LEU A 55 -1.31 9.48 9.02
CA LEU A 55 -0.55 8.56 8.18
C LEU A 55 -1.36 7.33 7.80
N GLU A 56 -2.13 6.77 8.73
CA GLU A 56 -3.06 5.66 8.49
C GLU A 56 -4.13 6.01 7.44
N ARG A 57 -4.71 7.21 7.54
CA ARG A 57 -5.61 7.70 6.48
C ARG A 57 -4.91 7.87 5.14
N GLY A 58 -3.61 8.17 5.15
CA GLY A 58 -2.78 8.19 3.95
C GLY A 58 -2.63 6.80 3.34
N GLN A 59 -2.34 5.78 4.17
CA GLN A 59 -2.28 4.38 3.75
C GLN A 59 -3.61 3.95 3.12
N GLN A 60 -4.71 4.22 3.79
CA GLN A 60 -6.05 3.84 3.32
C GLN A 60 -6.40 4.47 1.95
N ARG A 61 -5.90 5.69 1.67
CA ARG A 61 -6.07 6.28 0.32
C ARG A 61 -5.29 5.53 -0.74
N VAL A 62 -4.10 5.04 -0.42
CA VAL A 62 -3.29 4.22 -1.34
C VAL A 62 -3.96 2.88 -1.59
N ASP A 63 -4.44 2.22 -0.52
CA ASP A 63 -5.19 0.96 -0.61
C ASP A 63 -6.43 1.10 -1.50
N ASN A 64 -7.19 2.17 -1.30
CA ASN A 64 -8.37 2.44 -2.13
C ASN A 64 -8.02 2.68 -3.60
N MET A 65 -6.87 3.32 -3.87
CA MET A 65 -6.38 3.53 -5.22
C MET A 65 -6.00 2.19 -5.88
N GLU A 66 -5.32 1.32 -5.15
CA GLU A 66 -4.95 -0.01 -5.60
C GLU A 66 -6.18 -0.89 -5.86
N ASN A 67 -7.13 -0.91 -4.93
CA ASN A 67 -8.38 -1.68 -5.07
C ASN A 67 -9.20 -1.24 -6.29
N ARG A 68 -9.25 0.05 -6.58
CA ARG A 68 -9.90 0.55 -7.80
C ARG A 68 -9.16 0.12 -9.06
N ALA A 69 -7.83 0.14 -9.04
CA ALA A 69 -7.03 -0.32 -10.16
C ALA A 69 -7.20 -1.82 -10.42
N LYS A 70 -7.39 -2.62 -9.38
CA LYS A 70 -7.63 -4.08 -9.47
C LYS A 70 -9.07 -4.44 -9.88
N ALA A 71 -10.02 -3.52 -9.83
CA ALA A 71 -11.45 -3.80 -9.96
C ALA A 71 -11.85 -4.40 -11.31
N ASP A 72 -11.16 -4.07 -12.40
CA ASP A 72 -11.38 -4.62 -13.74
C ASP A 72 -10.52 -5.86 -14.05
N GLY A 73 -9.71 -6.34 -13.10
CA GLY A 73 -8.82 -7.50 -13.22
C GLY A 73 -7.48 -7.21 -13.91
N VAL A 74 -7.21 -5.98 -14.31
CA VAL A 74 -5.95 -5.56 -14.95
C VAL A 74 -5.44 -4.26 -14.36
N VAL A 75 -4.26 -4.29 -13.74
CA VAL A 75 -3.60 -3.07 -13.28
C VAL A 75 -2.67 -2.56 -14.38
N THR A 76 -3.06 -1.47 -15.03
CA THR A 76 -2.31 -0.85 -16.12
C THR A 76 -0.98 -0.28 -15.66
N ARG A 77 -0.05 -0.06 -16.59
CA ARG A 77 1.22 0.62 -16.29
C ARG A 77 1.00 2.01 -15.69
N GLN A 78 0.01 2.75 -16.20
CA GLN A 78 -0.31 4.08 -15.72
C GLN A 78 -0.87 4.06 -14.30
N GLU A 79 -1.74 3.10 -13.97
CA GLU A 79 -2.26 2.90 -12.61
C GLU A 79 -1.15 2.53 -11.63
N ARG A 80 -0.25 1.61 -12.02
CA ARG A 80 0.93 1.27 -11.22
C ARG A 80 1.80 2.49 -10.94
N ALA A 81 2.07 3.32 -11.94
CA ALA A 81 2.85 4.54 -11.79
C ALA A 81 2.19 5.52 -10.80
N ARG A 82 0.87 5.70 -10.87
CA ARG A 82 0.11 6.54 -9.93
C ARG A 82 0.17 6.01 -8.50
N ILE A 83 0.04 4.69 -8.31
CA ILE A 83 0.12 4.06 -6.99
C ILE A 83 1.54 4.22 -6.43
N HIS A 84 2.57 3.97 -7.22
CA HIS A 84 3.96 4.18 -6.80
C HIS A 84 4.23 5.62 -6.37
N GLN A 85 3.75 6.59 -7.13
CA GLN A 85 3.87 8.01 -6.77
C GLN A 85 3.15 8.32 -5.45
N ALA A 86 1.95 7.79 -5.25
CA ALA A 86 1.22 7.94 -4.00
C ALA A 86 1.95 7.30 -2.81
N GLN A 87 2.57 6.15 -3.02
CA GLN A 87 3.43 5.49 -2.03
C GLN A 87 4.71 6.29 -1.72
N ASP A 88 5.31 6.94 -2.71
CA ASP A 88 6.47 7.81 -2.51
C ASP A 88 6.11 9.00 -1.62
N VAL A 89 5.01 9.69 -1.94
CA VAL A 89 4.48 10.79 -1.11
C VAL A 89 4.18 10.32 0.31
N GLN A 90 3.61 9.14 0.47
CA GLN A 90 3.32 8.57 1.79
C GLN A 90 4.59 8.24 2.57
N SER A 91 5.60 7.66 1.92
CA SER A 91 6.92 7.41 2.54
C SER A 91 7.59 8.68 3.05
N ASP A 92 7.53 9.75 2.27
CA ASP A 92 8.07 11.06 2.67
C ASP A 92 7.32 11.65 3.87
N ARG A 93 6.01 11.50 3.91
CA ARG A 93 5.19 11.94 5.05
C ARG A 93 5.55 11.18 6.33
N ILE A 94 5.67 9.84 6.25
CA ILE A 94 6.09 9.01 7.38
C ILE A 94 7.47 9.46 7.88
N TYR A 95 8.42 9.67 6.97
CA TYR A 95 9.75 10.12 7.33
C TYR A 95 9.72 11.47 8.06
N ARG A 96 9.05 12.48 7.49
CA ARG A 96 8.98 13.83 8.07
C ARG A 96 8.32 13.83 9.44
N GLN A 97 7.21 13.11 9.60
CA GLN A 97 6.50 13.06 10.89
C GLN A 97 7.32 12.33 11.97
N LYS A 98 8.09 11.30 11.60
CA LYS A 98 8.97 10.60 12.56
C LYS A 98 10.21 11.40 12.95
N HIS A 99 10.59 12.43 12.20
CA HIS A 99 11.79 13.22 12.40
C HIS A 99 11.50 14.69 12.70
N ASP A 100 10.27 15.04 13.02
CA ASP A 100 9.91 16.37 13.47
C ASP A 100 10.16 16.53 14.99
N ARG A 101 9.74 17.65 15.54
CA ARG A 101 9.92 17.96 16.97
C ARG A 101 8.72 17.53 17.83
N GLN A 102 7.73 16.88 17.24
CA GLN A 102 6.54 16.43 17.95
C GLN A 102 6.74 14.98 18.37
N HIS A 103 7.00 14.77 19.64
CA HIS A 103 7.21 13.46 20.22
C HIS A 103 6.20 13.22 21.34
N ASP A 104 5.87 11.98 21.59
CA ASP A 104 5.05 11.49 22.70
C ASP A 104 5.73 10.26 23.30
N PHE A 105 6.88 10.47 23.94
CA PHE A 105 7.70 9.40 24.49
C PHE A 105 7.06 8.73 25.71
N ASN A 106 6.19 9.45 26.42
CA ASN A 106 5.48 8.95 27.59
C ASN A 106 4.12 8.33 27.25
N HIS A 107 3.69 8.42 25.96
CA HIS A 107 2.44 7.86 25.44
C HIS A 107 1.17 8.38 26.15
N ASP A 108 1.18 9.65 26.59
CA ASP A 108 0.03 10.32 27.22
C ASP A 108 -0.94 10.94 26.23
N GLY A 109 -0.65 10.82 24.91
CA GLY A 109 -1.43 11.38 23.82
C GLY A 109 -1.20 12.87 23.58
N ARG A 110 -0.20 13.47 24.27
CA ARG A 110 0.18 14.89 24.14
C ARG A 110 1.59 15.00 23.58
N VAL A 111 1.88 16.15 22.97
CA VAL A 111 3.25 16.45 22.52
C VAL A 111 4.13 16.76 23.72
N ASP A 112 5.21 16.00 23.88
CA ASP A 112 6.23 16.25 24.87
C ASP A 112 6.88 17.62 24.65
N ARG A 113 6.90 18.48 25.64
CA ARG A 113 7.60 19.75 25.56
C ARG A 113 9.10 19.51 25.79
N PRO A 114 9.99 20.04 24.93
CA PRO A 114 11.41 19.97 25.20
C PRO A 114 11.70 20.66 26.54
N ALA A 115 12.51 19.98 27.37
CA ALA A 115 12.93 20.54 28.66
C ALA A 115 13.52 21.94 28.43
N ARG A 116 12.97 22.95 29.08
CA ARG A 116 13.57 24.31 29.08
C ARG A 116 14.95 24.16 29.64
N ARG A 117 15.98 24.35 28.82
CA ARG A 117 17.33 24.58 29.33
C ARG A 117 17.29 25.90 30.13
N ARG A 118 17.49 25.78 31.43
CA ARG A 118 17.79 26.94 32.31
C ARG A 118 19.24 27.35 32.12
#